data_873f6a8db21eb3821ee2a1ade4d27735
#
_entry.id   873f6a8db21eb3821ee2a1ade4d27735
#
_cell.length_a   1.000
_cell.length_b   1.000
_cell.length_c   1.000
_cell.angle_alpha   90.00
_cell.angle_beta   90.00
_cell.angle_gamma   90.00
#
_symmetry.space_group_name_H-M   'P 1'
#
loop_
_entity.id
_entity.type
_entity.pdbx_description
1 polymer ?
#
loop_
_entity_poly.entity_id
_entity_poly.type
_entity_poly.pdbx_seq_one_letter_code
_entity_poly.pdbx_strand_id
1 'polypeptide(L)'
;MHRRRYGEGHLARVSISVDGGSALASLAVAAAALLAAPPASADEPRSATEPRLMMETGEITSVVDAFDDGDTFDLNFSFGFEHATKSAKIRRETSIAGAGLSTGGYTSNLLNVASYSEATSKFNMRLDVGLYRDLALYLRMPLILNNSRELTGLDGSADHQSVVLAGAPGEQLFSLPFTSPNRSGIEYLAAGLDVNIMNQARDRTKPTWLFGIEGRFPVSEPMHACTEAPKSGQVKCADPADINRNGVSDVRAQTPVPFEGERVAQRDPGVSRGTIGLEVHTFLSKRVKYVEPYGGFKALFEFQQESSDYGLTDLKTSLVNHPPLVGTVLLGLMIHPWENREKFTGLTFDLRFTGEYHSEGRDYSELFDALGSTDAGSLRQPQWSAFRANDAYNVTACRSGDPRACAPSVIDEGSQRTYFTGLSDVQPYGSYRGSASVTWRAAELVKFQLGVGFRHDQGHGIGGDQPCNSQYKDSIATAGPCRRQNDDGSFTVTGSPNPNYRPTINAVGRRFYVNDSNTFDLFASGTFMF
;
A
#
# COMPACT_ATOMS: atom_id res chain seq x y z
N MET A 1 -35.60 5.50 49.38
CA MET A 1 -34.12 5.77 49.43
C MET A 1 -33.38 4.49 49.12
N HIS A 2 -32.96 4.29 47.91
CA HIS A 2 -31.85 3.38 47.53
C HIS A 2 -31.41 3.78 46.10
N ARG A 3 -30.35 4.55 46.00
CA ARG A 3 -29.65 4.87 44.76
C ARG A 3 -28.87 3.63 44.32
N ARG A 4 -29.21 3.03 43.18
CA ARG A 4 -28.32 2.12 42.45
C ARG A 4 -27.46 2.96 41.48
N ARG A 5 -26.17 2.94 41.72
CA ARG A 5 -25.15 3.42 40.79
C ARG A 5 -25.07 2.44 39.60
N TYR A 6 -25.26 2.95 38.42
CA TYR A 6 -24.90 2.24 37.20
C TYR A 6 -23.38 2.36 37.00
N GLY A 7 -22.72 1.23 36.96
CA GLY A 7 -21.31 1.14 36.68
C GLY A 7 -21.05 1.48 35.22
N GLU A 8 -20.08 2.35 34.99
CA GLU A 8 -19.52 2.65 33.70
C GLU A 8 -18.87 1.39 33.13
N GLY A 9 -19.39 0.91 32.00
CA GLY A 9 -18.79 -0.17 31.23
C GLY A 9 -17.47 0.30 30.62
N HIS A 10 -16.37 -0.19 31.16
CA HIS A 10 -15.06 -0.07 30.55
C HIS A 10 -15.09 -0.76 29.18
N LEU A 11 -15.08 0.03 28.12
CA LEU A 11 -14.59 -0.42 26.82
C LEU A 11 -13.13 -0.86 27.01
N ALA A 12 -12.90 -2.16 27.00
CA ALA A 12 -11.57 -2.72 26.96
C ALA A 12 -10.90 -2.25 25.66
N ARG A 13 -10.07 -1.22 25.76
CA ARG A 13 -9.04 -0.95 24.77
C ARG A 13 -8.12 -2.17 24.82
N VAL A 14 -8.18 -2.99 23.80
CA VAL A 14 -7.11 -3.93 23.50
C VAL A 14 -5.94 -3.06 23.03
N SER A 15 -5.16 -2.59 23.98
CA SER A 15 -3.82 -2.08 23.71
C SER A 15 -2.97 -3.31 23.41
N ILE A 16 -2.74 -3.58 22.14
CA ILE A 16 -1.60 -4.40 21.73
C ILE A 16 -0.38 -3.56 22.09
N SER A 17 0.17 -3.78 23.27
CA SER A 17 1.51 -3.33 23.59
C SER A 17 2.45 -4.19 22.75
N VAL A 18 2.74 -3.72 21.54
CA VAL A 18 4.00 -4.11 20.91
C VAL A 18 5.05 -3.54 21.86
N ASP A 19 5.78 -4.43 22.54
CA ASP A 19 6.93 -4.04 23.32
C ASP A 19 7.98 -3.41 22.38
N GLY A 20 7.73 -2.16 22.01
CA GLY A 20 8.64 -1.34 21.20
C GLY A 20 10.01 -1.15 21.91
N GLY A 21 10.07 -1.48 23.20
CA GLY A 21 11.29 -1.45 23.96
C GLY A 21 12.32 -2.51 23.53
N SER A 22 11.88 -3.71 23.15
CA SER A 22 12.80 -4.77 22.73
C SER A 22 13.36 -4.56 21.32
N ALA A 23 12.55 -4.03 20.39
CA ALA A 23 13.00 -3.72 19.04
C ALA A 23 13.94 -2.50 19.02
N LEU A 24 13.62 -1.46 19.79
CA LEU A 24 14.48 -0.28 19.97
C LEU A 24 15.77 -0.63 20.72
N ALA A 25 15.71 -1.51 21.73
CA ALA A 25 16.90 -1.99 22.43
C ALA A 25 17.81 -2.82 21.53
N SER A 26 17.27 -3.67 20.66
CA SER A 26 18.04 -4.44 19.69
C SER A 26 18.69 -3.54 18.63
N LEU A 27 18.02 -2.49 18.19
CA LEU A 27 18.55 -1.46 17.29
C LEU A 27 19.66 -0.63 17.94
N ALA A 28 19.46 -0.25 19.21
CA ALA A 28 20.48 0.49 19.98
C ALA A 28 21.72 -0.38 20.22
N VAL A 29 21.57 -1.68 20.44
CA VAL A 29 22.68 -2.63 20.58
C VAL A 29 23.41 -2.82 19.25
N ALA A 30 22.73 -2.91 18.13
CA ALA A 30 23.35 -3.00 16.81
C ALA A 30 24.09 -1.70 16.44
N ALA A 31 23.50 -0.54 16.72
CA ALA A 31 24.15 0.76 16.53
C ALA A 31 25.33 0.95 17.48
N ALA A 32 25.21 0.53 18.74
CA ALA A 32 26.30 0.58 19.72
C ALA A 32 27.44 -0.39 19.36
N ALA A 33 27.13 -1.56 18.81
CA ALA A 33 28.15 -2.50 18.31
C ALA A 33 28.91 -1.94 17.09
N LEU A 34 28.26 -1.18 16.23
CA LEU A 34 28.89 -0.46 15.11
C LEU A 34 29.80 0.68 15.59
N LEU A 35 29.43 1.34 16.69
CA LEU A 35 30.21 2.45 17.28
C LEU A 35 31.32 1.97 18.23
N ALA A 36 31.18 0.77 18.84
CA ALA A 36 32.13 0.19 19.78
C ALA A 36 33.21 -0.69 19.13
N ALA A 37 33.26 -0.74 17.79
CA ALA A 37 34.38 -1.39 17.12
C ALA A 37 35.69 -0.67 17.55
N PRO A 38 36.72 -1.42 18.04
CA PRO A 38 37.97 -0.81 18.45
C PRO A 38 38.51 0.03 17.29
N PRO A 39 39.14 1.20 17.58
CA PRO A 39 39.74 2.00 16.53
C PRO A 39 40.66 1.09 15.73
N ALA A 40 40.34 0.90 14.45
CA ALA A 40 41.24 0.22 13.55
C ALA A 40 42.57 0.97 13.67
N SER A 41 43.62 0.23 14.02
CA SER A 41 44.97 0.80 14.06
C SER A 41 45.16 1.60 12.78
N ALA A 42 45.57 2.84 12.93
CA ALA A 42 45.80 3.74 11.81
C ALA A 42 46.71 3.01 10.82
N ASP A 43 46.13 2.53 9.75
CA ASP A 43 46.88 1.91 8.66
C ASP A 43 47.78 2.97 8.04
N GLU A 44 48.94 2.54 7.57
CA GLU A 44 49.91 3.39 6.86
C GLU A 44 49.20 4.19 5.74
N PRO A 45 49.66 5.40 5.44
CA PRO A 45 49.08 6.24 4.40
C PRO A 45 49.07 5.45 3.08
N ARG A 46 47.90 5.38 2.43
CA ARG A 46 47.70 4.69 1.16
C ARG A 46 48.69 5.18 0.12
N SER A 47 49.32 4.24 -0.58
CA SER A 47 50.05 4.59 -1.79
C SER A 47 49.04 5.01 -2.87
N ALA A 48 49.38 6.02 -3.67
CA ALA A 48 48.55 6.44 -4.83
C ALA A 48 48.31 5.32 -5.89
N THR A 49 48.89 4.13 -5.67
CA THR A 49 48.77 2.94 -6.51
C THR A 49 47.84 1.88 -5.94
N GLU A 50 47.16 2.14 -4.79
CA GLU A 50 46.18 1.18 -4.25
C GLU A 50 44.91 1.19 -5.12
N PRO A 51 44.48 0.03 -5.65
CA PRO A 51 43.29 -0.03 -6.49
C PRO A 51 42.01 0.43 -5.75
N ARG A 52 41.15 1.17 -6.45
CA ARG A 52 39.89 1.73 -5.94
C ARG A 52 38.97 0.71 -5.25
N LEU A 53 38.97 -0.54 -5.70
CA LEU A 53 38.07 -1.59 -5.19
C LEU A 53 38.09 -1.76 -3.66
N MET A 54 39.22 -1.45 -3.01
CA MET A 54 39.32 -1.50 -1.54
C MET A 54 38.89 -0.21 -0.85
N MET A 55 38.57 0.83 -1.60
CA MET A 55 38.12 2.12 -1.09
C MET A 55 36.61 2.23 -1.15
N GLU A 56 35.94 1.46 -2.01
CA GLU A 56 34.51 1.51 -2.20
C GLU A 56 33.77 0.97 -0.98
N THR A 57 32.71 1.67 -0.61
CA THR A 57 31.74 1.20 0.38
C THR A 57 30.80 0.20 -0.26
N GLY A 58 30.08 -0.58 0.55
CA GLY A 58 29.08 -1.51 0.06
C GLY A 58 27.97 -0.80 -0.72
N GLU A 59 27.34 -1.52 -1.63
CA GLU A 59 26.34 -0.97 -2.58
C GLU A 59 25.24 -0.12 -1.93
N ILE A 60 24.86 -0.44 -0.68
CA ILE A 60 23.74 0.24 0.01
C ILE A 60 24.09 1.67 0.44
N THR A 61 25.37 1.97 0.62
CA THR A 61 25.87 3.28 1.05
C THR A 61 26.81 3.90 0.03
N SER A 62 26.98 3.27 -1.15
CA SER A 62 27.78 3.81 -2.23
C SER A 62 27.04 4.97 -2.90
N VAL A 63 27.70 6.12 -3.00
CA VAL A 63 27.24 7.31 -3.71
C VAL A 63 28.23 7.55 -4.84
N VAL A 64 27.73 7.73 -6.04
CA VAL A 64 28.53 8.13 -7.20
C VAL A 64 29.00 9.57 -6.94
N ASP A 65 30.29 9.78 -7.00
CA ASP A 65 30.87 11.09 -6.72
C ASP A 65 31.44 11.78 -7.98
N ALA A 66 31.93 12.98 -7.83
CA ALA A 66 32.56 13.75 -8.87
C ALA A 66 33.64 14.65 -8.25
N PHE A 67 34.61 15.11 -9.07
CA PHE A 67 35.71 15.97 -8.66
C PHE A 67 36.62 15.35 -7.59
N ASP A 68 36.84 14.05 -7.67
CA ASP A 68 37.79 13.34 -6.81
C ASP A 68 38.85 12.60 -7.65
N ASP A 69 39.98 12.23 -7.04
CA ASP A 69 41.09 11.44 -7.60
C ASP A 69 41.56 11.84 -9.00
N GLY A 70 41.24 13.09 -9.44
CA GLY A 70 41.58 13.58 -10.79
C GLY A 70 40.51 13.29 -11.83
N ASP A 71 39.40 12.68 -11.45
CA ASP A 71 38.20 12.49 -12.25
C ASP A 71 37.18 13.59 -11.97
N THR A 72 36.52 14.09 -13.01
CA THR A 72 35.56 15.19 -12.89
C THR A 72 34.12 14.77 -13.03
N PHE A 73 33.87 13.52 -13.45
CA PHE A 73 32.52 13.06 -13.74
C PHE A 73 32.41 11.54 -13.61
N ASP A 74 31.55 11.09 -12.73
CA ASP A 74 31.19 9.68 -12.57
C ASP A 74 29.70 9.45 -12.88
N LEU A 75 29.42 8.37 -13.57
CA LEU A 75 28.08 7.97 -13.96
C LEU A 75 27.90 6.45 -13.84
N ASN A 76 26.84 6.04 -13.16
CA ASN A 76 26.44 4.64 -13.11
C ASN A 76 25.10 4.43 -13.83
N PHE A 77 25.05 3.44 -14.71
CA PHE A 77 23.80 2.98 -15.30
C PHE A 77 23.51 1.55 -14.87
N SER A 78 22.41 1.36 -14.17
CA SER A 78 21.96 0.05 -13.67
C SER A 78 20.66 -0.35 -14.33
N PHE A 79 20.58 -1.63 -14.68
CA PHE A 79 19.35 -2.25 -15.13
C PHE A 79 19.17 -3.59 -14.40
N GLY A 80 17.92 -3.94 -14.09
CA GLY A 80 17.62 -5.15 -13.36
C GLY A 80 16.29 -5.74 -13.78
N PHE A 81 16.20 -7.05 -13.70
CA PHE A 81 14.97 -7.81 -13.86
C PHE A 81 14.59 -8.42 -12.52
N GLU A 82 13.32 -8.34 -12.17
CA GLU A 82 12.75 -8.95 -10.97
C GLU A 82 11.49 -9.71 -11.36
N HIS A 83 11.37 -10.94 -10.86
CA HIS A 83 10.14 -11.73 -10.95
C HIS A 83 9.70 -12.11 -9.54
N ALA A 84 8.48 -11.74 -9.18
CA ALA A 84 7.90 -12.01 -7.87
C ALA A 84 6.58 -12.76 -8.02
N THR A 85 6.37 -13.74 -7.14
CA THR A 85 5.10 -14.48 -7.01
C THR A 85 4.57 -14.32 -5.60
N LYS A 86 3.34 -13.81 -5.48
CA LYS A 86 2.64 -13.61 -4.21
C LYS A 86 1.47 -14.58 -4.10
N SER A 87 1.28 -15.15 -2.91
CA SER A 87 0.12 -15.97 -2.58
C SER A 87 -0.49 -15.54 -1.25
N ALA A 88 -1.82 -15.51 -1.19
CA ALA A 88 -2.56 -15.19 0.03
C ALA A 88 -3.88 -15.97 0.07
N LYS A 89 -4.51 -16.02 1.25
CA LYS A 89 -5.88 -16.52 1.42
C LYS A 89 -6.78 -15.36 1.81
N ILE A 90 -7.89 -15.24 1.12
CA ILE A 90 -8.92 -14.26 1.42
C ILE A 90 -9.98 -14.92 2.30
N ARG A 91 -10.35 -14.21 3.37
CA ARG A 91 -11.41 -14.60 4.30
C ARG A 91 -12.45 -13.50 4.40
N ARG A 92 -13.65 -13.87 4.83
CA ARG A 92 -14.73 -12.92 5.11
C ARG A 92 -15.36 -13.20 6.46
N GLU A 93 -15.66 -12.14 7.20
CA GLU A 93 -16.49 -12.22 8.40
C GLU A 93 -17.91 -12.64 8.05
N THR A 94 -18.45 -13.53 8.83
CA THR A 94 -19.87 -13.90 8.75
C THR A 94 -20.47 -13.88 10.15
N SER A 95 -21.72 -13.49 10.23
CA SER A 95 -22.49 -13.60 11.48
C SER A 95 -23.05 -15.01 11.56
N ILE A 96 -22.61 -15.80 12.53
CA ILE A 96 -23.22 -17.10 12.80
C ILE A 96 -24.26 -16.92 13.89
N ALA A 97 -25.48 -17.43 13.64
CA ALA A 97 -26.48 -17.62 14.65
C ALA A 97 -25.96 -18.65 15.68
N GLY A 98 -25.45 -18.20 16.78
CA GLY A 98 -24.94 -19.03 17.87
C GLY A 98 -25.57 -18.63 19.21
N ALA A 99 -25.20 -19.33 20.28
CA ALA A 99 -25.71 -19.10 21.64
C ALA A 99 -25.54 -17.64 22.12
N GLY A 100 -24.64 -16.87 21.54
CA GLY A 100 -24.47 -15.44 21.81
C GLY A 100 -25.58 -14.56 21.25
N LEU A 101 -26.33 -14.98 20.24
CA LEU A 101 -27.48 -14.25 19.70
C LEU A 101 -28.68 -14.22 20.66
N SER A 102 -28.87 -15.28 21.45
CA SER A 102 -29.94 -15.32 22.47
C SER A 102 -29.71 -14.31 23.60
N THR A 103 -28.48 -13.82 23.76
CA THR A 103 -28.08 -12.81 24.74
C THR A 103 -27.77 -11.45 24.09
N GLY A 104 -28.06 -11.28 22.80
CA GLY A 104 -27.79 -10.04 22.04
C GLY A 104 -26.36 -9.87 21.54
N GLY A 105 -25.51 -10.91 21.62
CA GLY A 105 -24.15 -10.90 21.12
C GLY A 105 -24.04 -11.52 19.72
N TYR A 106 -23.20 -10.94 18.86
CA TYR A 106 -22.82 -11.53 17.58
C TYR A 106 -21.51 -12.28 17.73
N THR A 107 -21.48 -13.54 17.28
CA THR A 107 -20.21 -14.25 17.09
C THR A 107 -19.83 -14.14 15.63
N SER A 108 -18.73 -13.45 15.35
CA SER A 108 -18.15 -13.41 14.01
C SER A 108 -17.30 -14.66 13.78
N ASN A 109 -17.46 -15.27 12.63
CA ASN A 109 -16.58 -16.33 12.15
C ASN A 109 -15.94 -15.86 10.83
N LEU A 110 -14.68 -16.26 10.61
CA LEU A 110 -13.96 -15.99 9.36
C LEU A 110 -14.06 -17.20 8.45
N LEU A 111 -14.84 -17.09 7.39
CA LEU A 111 -14.94 -18.11 6.35
C LEU A 111 -13.93 -17.87 5.24
N ASN A 112 -13.40 -18.97 4.68
CA ASN A 112 -12.52 -18.91 3.52
C ASN A 112 -13.33 -18.51 2.28
N VAL A 113 -12.84 -17.52 1.53
CA VAL A 113 -13.45 -17.02 0.31
C VAL A 113 -12.70 -17.53 -0.90
N ALA A 114 -11.43 -17.18 -1.01
CA ALA A 114 -10.61 -17.43 -2.18
C ALA A 114 -9.12 -17.60 -1.82
N SER A 115 -8.40 -18.25 -2.72
CA SER A 115 -6.96 -18.17 -2.82
C SER A 115 -6.60 -17.07 -3.81
N TYR A 116 -5.73 -16.15 -3.39
CA TYR A 116 -5.17 -15.10 -4.24
C TYR A 116 -3.79 -15.51 -4.71
N SER A 117 -3.53 -15.29 -5.99
CA SER A 117 -2.20 -15.41 -6.59
C SER A 117 -1.90 -14.20 -7.46
N GLU A 118 -0.65 -13.74 -7.38
CA GLU A 118 -0.14 -12.64 -8.19
C GLU A 118 1.25 -13.00 -8.71
N ALA A 119 1.51 -12.72 -9.98
CA ALA A 119 2.82 -12.85 -10.59
C ALA A 119 3.19 -11.53 -11.25
N THR A 120 4.32 -10.96 -10.82
CA THR A 120 4.81 -9.67 -11.33
C THR A 120 6.21 -9.82 -11.89
N SER A 121 6.43 -9.31 -13.10
CA SER A 121 7.76 -9.18 -13.71
C SER A 121 8.04 -7.71 -13.94
N LYS A 122 9.18 -7.22 -13.42
CA LYS A 122 9.59 -5.82 -13.51
C LYS A 122 10.97 -5.71 -14.14
N PHE A 123 11.18 -4.65 -14.90
CA PHE A 123 12.48 -4.22 -15.37
C PHE A 123 12.80 -2.86 -14.72
N ASN A 124 13.82 -2.84 -13.89
CA ASN A 124 14.21 -1.65 -13.12
C ASN A 124 15.39 -0.97 -13.82
N MET A 125 15.29 0.32 -14.05
CA MET A 125 16.37 1.14 -14.59
C MET A 125 16.74 2.21 -13.59
N ARG A 126 18.03 2.45 -13.41
CA ARG A 126 18.55 3.51 -12.55
C ARG A 126 19.78 4.14 -13.19
N LEU A 127 19.82 5.45 -13.19
CA LEU A 127 20.94 6.28 -13.63
C LEU A 127 21.39 7.12 -12.43
N ASP A 128 22.65 6.98 -12.04
CA ASP A 128 23.25 7.79 -10.97
C ASP A 128 24.33 8.68 -11.60
N VAL A 129 24.32 9.95 -11.23
CA VAL A 129 25.25 10.97 -11.72
C VAL A 129 25.89 11.66 -10.53
N GLY A 130 27.22 11.61 -10.45
CA GLY A 130 27.98 12.36 -9.47
C GLY A 130 27.85 13.86 -9.72
N LEU A 131 27.41 14.62 -8.71
CA LEU A 131 27.33 16.08 -8.79
C LEU A 131 28.53 16.75 -8.12
N TYR A 132 28.97 16.20 -7.03
CA TYR A 132 30.09 16.66 -6.23
C TYR A 132 30.59 15.50 -5.36
N ARG A 133 31.68 15.71 -4.61
CA ARG A 133 32.19 14.72 -3.66
C ARG A 133 31.09 14.24 -2.72
N ASP A 134 30.86 12.94 -2.71
CA ASP A 134 29.85 12.28 -1.85
C ASP A 134 28.40 12.76 -2.09
N LEU A 135 28.10 13.37 -3.25
CA LEU A 135 26.76 13.85 -3.62
C LEU A 135 26.39 13.37 -5.03
N ALA A 136 25.32 12.61 -5.16
CA ALA A 136 24.78 12.15 -6.41
C ALA A 136 23.32 12.54 -6.62
N LEU A 137 22.96 12.78 -7.87
CA LEU A 137 21.61 12.77 -8.38
C LEU A 137 21.35 11.40 -8.98
N TYR A 138 20.16 10.84 -8.75
CA TYR A 138 19.74 9.65 -9.46
C TYR A 138 18.34 9.77 -10.04
N LEU A 139 18.14 9.02 -11.14
CA LEU A 139 16.84 8.80 -11.76
C LEU A 139 16.53 7.31 -11.73
N ARG A 140 15.29 6.94 -11.38
CA ARG A 140 14.85 5.56 -11.33
C ARG A 140 13.51 5.39 -12.03
N MET A 141 13.38 4.33 -12.83
CA MET A 141 12.19 4.03 -13.61
C MET A 141 11.92 2.52 -13.59
N PRO A 142 10.99 2.04 -12.76
CA PRO A 142 10.51 0.67 -12.83
C PRO A 142 9.49 0.53 -13.95
N LEU A 143 9.72 -0.44 -14.85
CA LEU A 143 8.83 -0.84 -15.91
C LEU A 143 8.22 -2.19 -15.58
N ILE A 144 6.93 -2.24 -15.35
CA ILE A 144 6.17 -3.49 -15.19
C ILE A 144 5.98 -4.11 -16.57
N LEU A 145 6.54 -5.29 -16.77
CA LEU A 145 6.39 -6.06 -18.00
C LEU A 145 5.13 -6.89 -18.00
N ASN A 146 4.80 -7.42 -16.83
CA ASN A 146 3.63 -8.25 -16.60
C ASN A 146 3.22 -8.17 -15.11
N ASN A 147 1.94 -7.95 -14.84
CA ASN A 147 1.33 -8.12 -13.53
C ASN A 147 -0.02 -8.80 -13.70
N SER A 148 -0.08 -10.09 -13.39
CA SER A 148 -1.28 -10.91 -13.44
C SER A 148 -1.76 -11.24 -12.05
N ARG A 149 -3.08 -11.16 -11.82
CA ARG A 149 -3.74 -11.42 -10.53
C ARG A 149 -4.95 -12.31 -10.73
N GLU A 150 -5.13 -13.28 -9.85
CA GLU A 150 -6.22 -14.24 -9.92
C GLU A 150 -6.76 -14.57 -8.53
N LEU A 151 -8.09 -14.75 -8.44
CA LEU A 151 -8.78 -15.31 -7.28
C LEU A 151 -9.44 -16.62 -7.66
N THR A 152 -9.07 -17.69 -6.97
CA THR A 152 -9.67 -19.03 -7.13
C THR A 152 -10.44 -19.42 -5.88
N GLY A 153 -11.56 -20.15 -6.03
CA GLY A 153 -12.37 -20.59 -4.90
C GLY A 153 -11.64 -21.62 -4.03
N LEU A 154 -11.71 -21.46 -2.70
CA LEU A 154 -11.06 -22.37 -1.76
C LEU A 154 -11.88 -23.64 -1.49
N ASP A 155 -13.18 -23.49 -1.26
CA ASP A 155 -14.03 -24.59 -0.81
C ASP A 155 -14.93 -25.20 -1.91
N GLY A 156 -14.79 -24.72 -3.15
CA GLY A 156 -15.25 -25.38 -4.39
C GLY A 156 -16.75 -25.59 -4.56
N SER A 157 -17.60 -25.42 -3.54
CA SER A 157 -19.05 -25.59 -3.66
C SER A 157 -19.74 -24.28 -4.08
N ALA A 158 -20.67 -24.36 -5.01
CA ALA A 158 -21.47 -23.21 -5.45
C ALA A 158 -22.29 -22.60 -4.29
N ASP A 159 -22.78 -23.44 -3.39
CA ASP A 159 -23.57 -23.01 -2.22
C ASP A 159 -22.72 -22.22 -1.23
N HIS A 160 -21.49 -22.67 -0.98
CA HIS A 160 -20.55 -21.94 -0.13
C HIS A 160 -20.23 -20.57 -0.73
N GLN A 161 -19.91 -20.50 -2.02
CA GLN A 161 -19.63 -19.24 -2.70
C GLN A 161 -20.82 -18.28 -2.66
N SER A 162 -22.04 -18.77 -2.84
CA SER A 162 -23.24 -17.93 -2.81
C SER A 162 -23.48 -17.29 -1.45
N VAL A 163 -23.13 -17.96 -0.36
CA VAL A 163 -23.23 -17.44 1.00
C VAL A 163 -22.08 -16.48 1.33
N VAL A 164 -20.85 -16.87 1.01
CA VAL A 164 -19.65 -16.12 1.39
C VAL A 164 -19.49 -14.85 0.56
N LEU A 165 -19.91 -14.88 -0.71
CA LEU A 165 -19.86 -13.72 -1.61
C LEU A 165 -21.18 -12.94 -1.70
N ALA A 166 -22.15 -13.25 -0.84
CA ALA A 166 -23.44 -12.57 -0.85
C ALA A 166 -23.29 -11.06 -0.60
N GLY A 167 -23.96 -10.28 -1.44
CA GLY A 167 -24.19 -8.86 -1.29
C GLY A 167 -25.52 -8.58 -0.59
N ALA A 168 -26.47 -7.95 -1.30
CA ALA A 168 -27.87 -7.87 -0.91
C ALA A 168 -28.56 -9.25 -1.07
N PRO A 169 -29.75 -9.47 -0.52
CA PRO A 169 -30.48 -10.71 -0.74
C PRO A 169 -30.65 -11.04 -2.24
N GLY A 170 -30.13 -12.20 -2.65
CA GLY A 170 -30.14 -12.65 -4.04
C GLY A 170 -29.02 -12.08 -4.93
N GLU A 171 -28.12 -11.29 -4.37
CA GLU A 171 -26.98 -10.69 -5.07
C GLU A 171 -25.67 -11.38 -4.67
N GLN A 172 -24.78 -11.53 -5.64
CA GLN A 172 -23.39 -11.94 -5.44
C GLN A 172 -22.46 -10.78 -5.76
N LEU A 173 -21.47 -10.51 -4.88
CA LEU A 173 -20.54 -9.39 -5.07
C LEU A 173 -19.66 -9.58 -6.30
N PHE A 174 -19.10 -10.76 -6.47
CA PHE A 174 -18.31 -11.15 -7.64
C PHE A 174 -18.31 -12.68 -7.78
N SER A 175 -17.90 -13.19 -8.93
CA SER A 175 -17.84 -14.63 -9.19
C SER A 175 -16.41 -15.17 -9.06
N LEU A 176 -16.26 -16.41 -8.68
CA LEU A 176 -14.99 -17.15 -8.67
C LEU A 176 -15.03 -18.28 -9.70
N PRO A 177 -13.94 -18.56 -10.43
CA PRO A 177 -12.68 -17.82 -10.42
C PRO A 177 -12.82 -16.40 -10.99
N PHE A 178 -11.99 -15.46 -10.48
CA PHE A 178 -11.93 -14.08 -10.95
C PHE A 178 -10.52 -13.80 -11.48
N THR A 179 -10.41 -13.27 -12.69
CA THR A 179 -9.14 -12.92 -13.32
C THR A 179 -9.09 -11.41 -13.54
N SER A 180 -8.07 -10.79 -13.02
CA SER A 180 -7.73 -9.39 -13.32
C SER A 180 -7.02 -9.32 -14.67
N PRO A 181 -7.15 -8.22 -15.44
CA PRO A 181 -6.37 -8.04 -16.64
C PRO A 181 -4.89 -7.94 -16.32
N ASN A 182 -4.08 -8.39 -17.27
CA ASN A 182 -2.64 -8.18 -17.19
C ASN A 182 -2.32 -6.70 -17.32
N ARG A 183 -1.46 -6.18 -16.42
CA ARG A 183 -1.00 -4.80 -16.43
C ARG A 183 0.46 -4.71 -16.82
N SER A 184 0.78 -3.73 -17.67
CA SER A 184 2.15 -3.41 -18.07
C SER A 184 2.32 -1.91 -18.31
N GLY A 185 3.52 -1.39 -18.08
CA GLY A 185 3.82 0.03 -18.25
C GLY A 185 4.81 0.56 -17.22
N ILE A 186 5.11 1.84 -17.28
CA ILE A 186 5.99 2.51 -16.32
C ILE A 186 5.20 2.73 -15.03
N GLU A 187 5.71 2.20 -13.91
CA GLU A 187 5.03 2.34 -12.61
C GLU A 187 5.08 3.80 -12.12
N TYR A 188 6.28 4.39 -12.15
CA TYR A 188 6.54 5.80 -11.83
C TYR A 188 7.90 6.23 -12.39
N LEU A 189 8.16 7.52 -12.42
CA LEU A 189 9.48 8.10 -12.58
C LEU A 189 9.92 8.67 -11.23
N ALA A 190 11.10 8.29 -10.75
CA ALA A 190 11.66 8.86 -9.53
C ALA A 190 12.92 9.65 -9.83
N ALA A 191 13.09 10.74 -9.08
CA ALA A 191 14.32 11.53 -9.03
C ALA A 191 14.72 11.74 -7.56
N GLY A 192 15.99 11.53 -7.24
CA GLY A 192 16.46 11.63 -5.87
C GLY A 192 17.88 12.14 -5.77
N LEU A 193 18.24 12.54 -4.56
CA LEU A 193 19.57 12.99 -4.17
C LEU A 193 20.08 12.11 -3.03
N ASP A 194 21.29 11.59 -3.18
CA ASP A 194 22.01 10.84 -2.16
C ASP A 194 23.29 11.60 -1.77
N VAL A 195 23.52 11.72 -0.46
CA VAL A 195 24.72 12.34 0.08
C VAL A 195 25.33 11.48 1.18
N ASN A 196 26.64 11.25 1.13
CA ASN A 196 27.40 10.65 2.22
C ASN A 196 27.86 11.76 3.18
N ILE A 197 27.19 11.84 4.34
CA ILE A 197 27.56 12.77 5.43
C ILE A 197 28.92 12.38 6.02
N MET A 198 29.20 11.07 6.07
CA MET A 198 30.49 10.49 6.42
C MET A 198 30.81 9.40 5.40
N ASN A 199 32.07 9.27 5.00
CA ASN A 199 32.51 8.28 4.04
C ASN A 199 33.78 7.57 4.55
N GLN A 200 33.69 6.25 4.75
CA GLN A 200 34.80 5.41 5.20
C GLN A 200 35.94 5.38 4.18
N ALA A 201 35.67 5.55 2.91
CA ALA A 201 36.69 5.60 1.87
C ALA A 201 37.62 6.82 2.05
N ARG A 202 37.09 7.95 2.56
CA ARG A 202 37.85 9.16 2.85
C ARG A 202 38.47 9.18 4.24
N ASP A 203 37.77 8.62 5.25
CA ASP A 203 38.26 8.51 6.63
C ASP A 203 37.90 7.14 7.20
N ARG A 204 38.89 6.24 7.23
CA ARG A 204 38.73 4.85 7.70
C ARG A 204 38.27 4.70 9.15
N THR A 205 38.42 5.74 9.95
CA THR A 205 37.98 5.71 11.35
C THR A 205 36.47 5.85 11.48
N LYS A 206 35.81 6.44 10.49
CA LYS A 206 34.37 6.68 10.46
C LYS A 206 33.61 5.58 9.71
N PRO A 207 32.33 5.38 10.01
CA PRO A 207 31.43 4.62 9.14
C PRO A 207 31.07 5.44 7.89
N THR A 208 30.52 4.80 6.88
CA THR A 208 29.82 5.50 5.80
C THR A 208 28.39 5.74 6.24
N TRP A 209 27.94 6.99 6.15
CA TRP A 209 26.58 7.40 6.50
C TRP A 209 25.96 8.15 5.34
N LEU A 210 25.01 7.49 4.69
CA LEU A 210 24.22 8.01 3.60
C LEU A 210 22.91 8.60 4.11
N PHE A 211 22.54 9.74 3.56
CA PHE A 211 21.21 10.35 3.67
C PHE A 211 20.70 10.67 2.28
N GLY A 212 19.43 10.37 2.01
CA GLY A 212 18.84 10.63 0.70
C GLY A 212 17.37 10.99 0.75
N ILE A 213 16.91 11.60 -0.33
CA ILE A 213 15.52 12.00 -0.56
C ILE A 213 15.15 11.66 -2.01
N GLU A 214 13.98 11.07 -2.20
CA GLU A 214 13.47 10.68 -3.53
C GLU A 214 12.03 11.17 -3.71
N GLY A 215 11.77 11.85 -4.82
CA GLY A 215 10.43 12.14 -5.32
C GLY A 215 10.01 11.12 -6.36
N ARG A 216 8.80 10.57 -6.25
CA ARG A 216 8.18 9.64 -7.20
C ARG A 216 7.00 10.30 -7.88
N PHE A 217 6.95 10.24 -9.19
CA PHE A 217 5.93 10.89 -10.00
C PHE A 217 5.25 9.85 -10.90
N PRO A 218 3.91 9.72 -10.84
CA PRO A 218 3.18 8.84 -11.75
C PRO A 218 3.21 9.44 -13.16
N VAL A 219 3.65 8.63 -14.13
CA VAL A 219 3.77 9.04 -15.54
C VAL A 219 2.89 8.21 -16.47
N SER A 220 2.26 7.18 -15.93
CA SER A 220 1.35 6.29 -16.66
C SER A 220 -0.07 6.43 -16.11
N GLU A 221 -1.03 5.85 -16.82
CA GLU A 221 -2.43 5.78 -16.42
C GLU A 221 -2.54 5.16 -15.02
N PRO A 222 -3.31 5.78 -14.10
CA PRO A 222 -3.59 5.20 -12.78
C PRO A 222 -4.32 3.86 -12.90
N MET A 223 -4.11 2.98 -11.92
CA MET A 223 -4.82 1.70 -11.88
C MET A 223 -6.31 1.90 -11.68
N HIS A 224 -7.11 1.21 -12.51
CA HIS A 224 -8.56 1.12 -12.41
C HIS A 224 -8.98 -0.33 -12.20
N ALA A 225 -10.07 -0.51 -11.45
CA ALA A 225 -10.60 -1.84 -11.20
C ALA A 225 -11.20 -2.43 -12.47
N CYS A 226 -10.69 -3.57 -12.89
CA CYS A 226 -11.06 -4.21 -14.14
C CYS A 226 -11.26 -5.71 -13.97
N THR A 227 -12.06 -6.29 -14.86
CA THR A 227 -12.22 -7.74 -15.00
C THR A 227 -11.87 -8.18 -16.40
N GLU A 228 -11.29 -9.37 -16.53
CA GLU A 228 -11.08 -10.02 -17.81
C GLU A 228 -12.05 -11.19 -17.97
N ALA A 229 -12.79 -11.21 -19.07
CA ALA A 229 -13.74 -12.26 -19.33
C ALA A 229 -13.02 -13.57 -19.72
N PRO A 230 -13.20 -14.67 -18.96
CA PRO A 230 -12.39 -15.89 -19.11
C PRO A 230 -12.44 -16.54 -20.50
N LYS A 231 -13.49 -16.30 -21.28
CA LYS A 231 -13.68 -16.93 -22.61
C LYS A 231 -13.31 -16.04 -23.78
N SER A 232 -13.43 -14.73 -23.63
CA SER A 232 -13.22 -13.78 -24.74
C SER A 232 -11.94 -12.98 -24.59
N GLY A 233 -11.30 -13.00 -23.41
CA GLY A 233 -10.18 -12.11 -23.11
C GLY A 233 -10.55 -10.62 -23.11
N GLN A 234 -11.86 -10.30 -23.15
CA GLN A 234 -12.32 -8.93 -23.14
C GLN A 234 -12.11 -8.31 -21.77
N VAL A 235 -11.35 -7.23 -21.73
CA VAL A 235 -11.13 -6.43 -20.52
C VAL A 235 -12.23 -5.39 -20.41
N LYS A 236 -12.84 -5.30 -19.22
CA LYS A 236 -13.83 -4.28 -18.86
C LYS A 236 -13.38 -3.59 -17.59
N CYS A 237 -13.10 -2.29 -17.66
CA CYS A 237 -12.75 -1.47 -16.50
C CYS A 237 -13.97 -0.65 -16.07
N ALA A 238 -14.21 -0.63 -14.76
CA ALA A 238 -15.29 0.14 -14.19
C ALA A 238 -14.89 1.61 -14.05
N ASP A 239 -15.80 2.51 -14.42
CA ASP A 239 -15.73 3.91 -14.02
C ASP A 239 -16.67 4.12 -12.83
N PRO A 240 -16.16 4.40 -11.61
CA PRO A 240 -17.01 4.69 -10.46
C PRO A 240 -17.90 5.90 -10.65
N ALA A 241 -17.50 6.81 -11.54
CA ALA A 241 -18.23 8.01 -11.91
C ALA A 241 -19.32 7.76 -12.96
N ASP A 242 -19.33 6.61 -13.62
CA ASP A 242 -20.41 6.16 -14.51
C ASP A 242 -21.53 5.51 -13.69
N ILE A 243 -22.45 6.33 -13.23
CA ILE A 243 -23.48 5.96 -12.26
C ILE A 243 -24.54 5.01 -12.84
N ASN A 244 -24.83 5.18 -14.11
CA ASN A 244 -25.85 4.39 -14.81
C ASN A 244 -25.27 3.25 -15.67
N ARG A 245 -23.95 3.08 -15.66
CA ARG A 245 -23.21 2.06 -16.42
C ARG A 245 -23.46 2.10 -17.94
N ASN A 246 -23.67 3.31 -18.49
CA ASN A 246 -23.80 3.50 -19.92
C ASN A 246 -22.48 3.73 -20.67
N GLY A 247 -21.35 3.75 -19.94
CA GLY A 247 -20.02 4.00 -20.47
C GLY A 247 -19.64 5.50 -20.55
N VAL A 248 -20.41 6.37 -19.90
CA VAL A 248 -20.15 7.81 -19.82
C VAL A 248 -19.99 8.22 -18.35
N SER A 249 -18.97 9.02 -18.04
CA SER A 249 -18.76 9.54 -16.68
C SER A 249 -19.81 10.62 -16.36
N ASP A 250 -20.62 10.39 -15.30
CA ASP A 250 -21.67 11.30 -14.87
C ASP A 250 -21.20 12.38 -13.88
N VAL A 251 -20.05 12.18 -13.22
CA VAL A 251 -19.58 13.06 -12.11
C VAL A 251 -19.15 14.45 -12.59
N ARG A 252 -18.75 14.59 -13.85
CA ARG A 252 -18.37 15.89 -14.42
C ARG A 252 -19.54 16.67 -15.04
N ALA A 253 -20.70 16.06 -15.19
CA ALA A 253 -21.88 16.72 -15.70
C ALA A 253 -22.57 17.48 -14.57
N GLN A 254 -22.52 18.80 -14.60
CA GLN A 254 -23.28 19.69 -13.67
C GLN A 254 -24.79 19.66 -13.89
N THR A 255 -25.25 18.88 -14.85
CA THR A 255 -26.67 18.70 -15.18
C THR A 255 -26.94 17.21 -15.31
N PRO A 256 -28.13 16.71 -14.89
CA PRO A 256 -28.55 15.36 -15.18
C PRO A 256 -28.50 15.14 -16.69
N VAL A 257 -27.54 14.39 -17.18
CA VAL A 257 -27.41 14.10 -18.61
C VAL A 257 -28.52 13.13 -18.98
N PRO A 258 -29.35 13.46 -20.00
CA PRO A 258 -30.26 12.47 -20.56
C PRO A 258 -29.46 11.27 -21.09
N PHE A 259 -30.04 10.12 -21.03
CA PHE A 259 -29.48 8.77 -21.19
C PHE A 259 -28.83 8.44 -22.55
N GLU A 260 -28.63 9.39 -23.43
CA GLU A 260 -28.11 9.23 -24.79
C GLU A 260 -26.82 10.00 -25.00
N GLY A 261 -25.74 9.53 -24.35
CA GLY A 261 -24.40 10.09 -24.54
C GLY A 261 -23.46 9.14 -25.28
N GLU A 262 -22.48 9.72 -25.94
CA GLU A 262 -21.38 8.97 -26.56
C GLU A 262 -20.71 8.05 -25.52
N ARG A 263 -20.43 6.81 -25.93
CA ARG A 263 -19.64 5.90 -25.11
C ARG A 263 -18.30 6.54 -24.83
N VAL A 264 -17.99 6.77 -23.57
CA VAL A 264 -16.63 7.09 -23.16
C VAL A 264 -15.74 5.93 -23.57
N ALA A 265 -14.57 6.22 -24.12
CA ALA A 265 -13.58 5.22 -24.42
C ALA A 265 -13.34 4.36 -23.17
N GLN A 266 -13.33 3.06 -23.36
CA GLN A 266 -13.10 2.10 -22.28
C GLN A 266 -11.81 2.50 -21.56
N ARG A 267 -11.87 2.66 -20.24
CA ARG A 267 -10.70 2.98 -19.43
C ARG A 267 -9.69 1.84 -19.54
N ASP A 268 -8.40 2.20 -19.59
CA ASP A 268 -7.33 1.21 -19.53
C ASP A 268 -7.13 0.73 -18.09
N PRO A 269 -6.68 -0.51 -17.88
CA PRO A 269 -6.42 -1.03 -16.53
C PRO A 269 -5.45 -0.18 -15.72
N GLY A 270 -4.54 0.53 -16.40
CA GLY A 270 -3.50 1.32 -15.78
C GLY A 270 -2.49 0.49 -14.99
N VAL A 271 -1.39 1.11 -14.60
CA VAL A 271 -0.30 0.45 -13.86
C VAL A 271 0.23 1.30 -12.72
N SER A 272 0.06 2.63 -12.82
CA SER A 272 0.50 3.56 -11.80
C SER A 272 -0.43 3.55 -10.58
N ARG A 273 0.12 3.77 -9.40
CA ARG A 273 -0.70 3.95 -8.18
C ARG A 273 -1.53 5.24 -8.19
N GLY A 274 -1.21 6.20 -9.08
CA GLY A 274 -1.89 7.49 -9.12
C GLY A 274 -1.59 8.37 -7.90
N THR A 275 -0.38 8.26 -7.36
CA THR A 275 0.10 9.01 -6.19
C THR A 275 1.43 9.67 -6.48
N ILE A 276 1.70 10.81 -5.83
CA ILE A 276 3.03 11.41 -5.78
C ILE A 276 3.69 10.93 -4.49
N GLY A 277 4.88 10.33 -4.58
CA GLY A 277 5.62 9.81 -3.44
C GLY A 277 6.77 10.71 -3.03
N LEU A 278 7.02 10.79 -1.73
CA LEU A 278 8.22 11.36 -1.13
C LEU A 278 8.84 10.31 -0.22
N GLU A 279 10.02 9.79 -0.61
CA GLU A 279 10.80 8.88 0.24
C GLU A 279 11.98 9.63 0.86
N VAL A 280 12.17 9.46 2.15
CA VAL A 280 13.38 9.88 2.87
C VAL A 280 14.06 8.62 3.38
N HIS A 281 15.36 8.51 3.18
CA HIS A 281 16.11 7.34 3.62
C HIS A 281 17.48 7.70 4.20
N THR A 282 17.96 6.82 5.07
CA THR A 282 19.28 6.95 5.66
C THR A 282 19.87 5.56 5.94
N PHE A 283 21.13 5.37 5.58
CA PHE A 283 21.85 4.12 5.76
C PHE A 283 23.20 4.35 6.37
N LEU A 284 23.61 3.41 7.19
CA LEU A 284 24.91 3.38 7.83
C LEU A 284 25.57 2.04 7.55
N SER A 285 26.83 2.06 7.11
CA SER A 285 27.65 0.84 6.98
C SER A 285 29.04 1.05 7.51
N LYS A 286 29.70 -0.05 7.86
CA LYS A 286 31.14 -0.02 8.16
C LYS A 286 31.81 -1.31 7.72
N ARG A 287 32.71 -1.20 6.77
CA ARG A 287 33.50 -2.32 6.32
C ARG A 287 34.67 -2.58 7.27
N VAL A 288 34.75 -3.83 7.76
CA VAL A 288 35.85 -4.33 8.58
C VAL A 288 36.44 -5.54 7.85
N LYS A 289 37.50 -5.33 7.10
CA LYS A 289 38.16 -6.34 6.27
C LYS A 289 37.17 -6.99 5.26
N TYR A 290 36.76 -8.23 5.54
CA TYR A 290 35.92 -9.04 4.66
C TYR A 290 34.42 -8.93 4.97
N VAL A 291 34.05 -8.13 5.96
CA VAL A 291 32.68 -8.08 6.46
C VAL A 291 32.24 -6.62 6.56
N GLU A 292 31.02 -6.32 6.09
CA GLU A 292 30.42 -5.01 6.17
C GLU A 292 28.98 -5.10 6.68
N PRO A 293 28.77 -4.99 8.01
CA PRO A 293 27.45 -4.81 8.56
C PRO A 293 26.88 -3.44 8.16
N TYR A 294 25.57 -3.40 7.91
CA TYR A 294 24.87 -2.18 7.58
C TYR A 294 23.45 -2.18 8.11
N GLY A 295 22.87 -1.00 8.20
CA GLY A 295 21.48 -0.83 8.58
C GLY A 295 20.97 0.55 8.26
N GLY A 296 19.65 0.74 8.34
CA GLY A 296 19.06 2.04 8.07
C GLY A 296 17.56 2.06 8.11
N PHE A 297 17.03 3.20 7.71
CA PHE A 297 15.60 3.50 7.72
C PHE A 297 15.18 4.13 6.41
N LYS A 298 13.92 3.86 6.03
CA LYS A 298 13.21 4.59 4.98
C LYS A 298 11.83 4.97 5.48
N ALA A 299 11.33 6.10 5.01
CA ALA A 299 9.94 6.51 5.21
C ALA A 299 9.39 6.99 3.87
N LEU A 300 8.29 6.38 3.42
CA LEU A 300 7.60 6.75 2.20
C LEU A 300 6.26 7.38 2.55
N PHE A 301 6.06 8.59 2.05
CA PHE A 301 4.81 9.36 2.12
C PHE A 301 4.24 9.43 0.72
N GLU A 302 2.99 9.03 0.55
CA GLU A 302 2.29 9.13 -0.73
C GLU A 302 1.14 10.12 -0.63
N PHE A 303 1.01 10.96 -1.65
CA PHE A 303 -0.04 11.97 -1.80
C PHE A 303 -0.88 11.63 -3.02
N GLN A 304 -2.19 11.59 -2.85
CA GLN A 304 -3.13 11.25 -3.91
C GLN A 304 -3.17 12.32 -5.02
N GLN A 305 -3.37 11.88 -6.25
CA GLN A 305 -3.62 12.76 -7.38
C GLN A 305 -5.12 12.83 -7.72
N GLU A 306 -5.58 14.01 -8.19
CA GLU A 306 -6.96 14.22 -8.61
C GLU A 306 -7.36 13.35 -9.83
N SER A 307 -6.40 12.96 -10.67
CA SER A 307 -6.65 12.11 -11.84
C SER A 307 -6.84 10.63 -11.51
N SER A 308 -6.54 10.22 -10.29
CA SER A 308 -6.67 8.83 -9.83
C SER A 308 -8.01 8.57 -9.15
N ASP A 309 -8.35 7.31 -8.93
CA ASP A 309 -9.54 6.93 -8.18
C ASP A 309 -9.49 7.36 -6.69
N TYR A 310 -8.32 7.74 -6.18
CA TYR A 310 -8.18 8.44 -4.89
C TYR A 310 -8.77 9.86 -4.91
N GLY A 311 -8.72 10.55 -6.03
CA GLY A 311 -9.13 11.96 -6.17
C GLY A 311 -10.60 12.16 -6.50
N LEU A 312 -11.46 11.16 -6.36
CA LEU A 312 -12.90 11.31 -6.59
C LEU A 312 -13.50 12.39 -5.68
N THR A 313 -14.29 13.26 -6.26
CA THR A 313 -14.77 14.52 -5.65
C THR A 313 -15.60 14.35 -4.38
N ASP A 314 -16.19 13.18 -4.15
CA ASP A 314 -17.10 12.94 -3.03
C ASP A 314 -16.47 12.25 -1.81
N LEU A 315 -15.15 12.22 -1.73
CA LEU A 315 -14.45 11.59 -0.61
C LEU A 315 -14.23 12.53 0.59
N LYS A 316 -14.80 13.74 0.56
CA LYS A 316 -14.57 14.79 1.58
C LYS A 316 -14.84 14.33 3.01
N THR A 317 -15.84 13.47 3.21
CA THR A 317 -16.23 12.99 4.54
C THR A 317 -15.69 11.61 4.86
N SER A 318 -14.82 11.05 4.03
CA SER A 318 -14.07 9.82 4.35
C SER A 318 -13.16 10.05 5.55
N LEU A 319 -13.12 9.08 6.46
CA LEU A 319 -12.19 9.09 7.58
C LEU A 319 -10.76 8.87 7.11
N VAL A 320 -10.57 7.90 6.24
CA VAL A 320 -9.29 7.52 5.67
C VAL A 320 -9.37 7.69 4.16
N ASN A 321 -8.70 8.72 3.65
CA ASN A 321 -8.65 9.01 2.21
C ASN A 321 -7.23 9.41 1.78
N HIS A 322 -6.28 8.68 2.28
CA HIS A 322 -4.86 8.85 1.96
C HIS A 322 -4.22 7.46 1.85
N PRO A 323 -3.19 7.31 1.01
CA PRO A 323 -2.40 6.10 0.97
C PRO A 323 -1.71 5.81 2.32
N PRO A 324 -1.37 4.55 2.62
CA PRO A 324 -0.62 4.21 3.82
C PRO A 324 0.74 4.90 3.87
N LEU A 325 1.14 5.35 5.05
CA LEU A 325 2.54 5.66 5.34
C LEU A 325 3.32 4.34 5.46
N VAL A 326 4.45 4.22 4.78
CA VAL A 326 5.31 3.05 4.88
C VAL A 326 6.62 3.42 5.57
N GLY A 327 6.85 2.84 6.74
CA GLY A 327 8.12 2.93 7.47
C GLY A 327 8.91 1.65 7.32
N THR A 328 10.18 1.73 6.94
CA THR A 328 11.04 0.56 6.69
C THR A 328 12.28 0.62 7.57
N VAL A 329 12.58 -0.47 8.23
CA VAL A 329 13.86 -0.74 8.90
C VAL A 329 14.60 -1.81 8.11
N LEU A 330 15.88 -1.60 7.88
CA LEU A 330 16.71 -2.50 7.11
C LEU A 330 17.99 -2.80 7.86
N LEU A 331 18.37 -4.08 7.91
CA LEU A 331 19.61 -4.57 8.51
C LEU A 331 20.23 -5.60 7.56
N GLY A 332 21.54 -5.63 7.46
CA GLY A 332 22.20 -6.62 6.64
C GLY A 332 23.68 -6.76 6.89
N LEU A 333 24.24 -7.71 6.18
CA LEU A 333 25.63 -8.09 6.28
C LEU A 333 26.17 -8.43 4.89
N MET A 334 27.15 -7.67 4.43
CA MET A 334 27.91 -8.02 3.22
C MET A 334 29.19 -8.75 3.62
N ILE A 335 29.50 -9.80 2.88
CA ILE A 335 30.71 -10.61 3.03
C ILE A 335 31.47 -10.55 1.71
N HIS A 336 32.72 -10.14 1.75
CA HIS A 336 33.61 -9.99 0.61
C HIS A 336 34.70 -11.08 0.64
N PRO A 337 34.40 -12.34 0.26
CA PRO A 337 35.35 -13.46 0.42
C PRO A 337 36.55 -13.37 -0.49
N TRP A 338 36.40 -12.66 -1.60
CA TRP A 338 37.44 -12.56 -2.60
C TRP A 338 37.42 -11.21 -3.31
N GLU A 339 38.62 -10.61 -3.43
CA GLU A 339 38.90 -9.40 -4.20
C GLU A 339 40.26 -9.50 -4.87
N ASN A 340 40.31 -9.13 -6.14
CA ASN A 340 41.55 -8.93 -6.88
C ASN A 340 41.67 -7.45 -7.25
N ARG A 341 42.50 -6.74 -6.51
CA ARG A 341 42.70 -5.29 -6.63
C ARG A 341 43.28 -4.87 -7.96
N GLU A 342 44.21 -5.67 -8.51
CA GLU A 342 44.91 -5.35 -9.76
C GLU A 342 43.97 -5.43 -10.96
N LYS A 343 42.94 -6.28 -10.90
CA LYS A 343 41.97 -6.52 -11.98
C LYS A 343 40.62 -5.91 -11.73
N PHE A 344 40.45 -5.20 -10.62
CA PHE A 344 39.16 -4.63 -10.18
C PHE A 344 38.03 -5.68 -10.16
N THR A 345 38.34 -6.91 -9.75
CA THR A 345 37.36 -7.99 -9.70
C THR A 345 37.12 -8.42 -8.27
N GLY A 346 35.87 -8.76 -7.96
CA GLY A 346 35.49 -9.16 -6.61
C GLY A 346 34.17 -9.91 -6.54
N LEU A 347 33.95 -10.60 -5.44
CA LEU A 347 32.73 -11.30 -5.11
C LEU A 347 32.20 -10.83 -3.77
N THR A 348 30.92 -10.47 -3.71
CA THR A 348 30.24 -10.02 -2.50
C THR A 348 28.98 -10.86 -2.31
N PHE A 349 28.81 -11.41 -1.12
CA PHE A 349 27.55 -11.98 -0.66
C PHE A 349 26.83 -10.96 0.23
N ASP A 350 25.56 -10.69 -0.03
CA ASP A 350 24.73 -9.82 0.79
C ASP A 350 23.57 -10.60 1.39
N LEU A 351 23.44 -10.55 2.71
CA LEU A 351 22.32 -11.08 3.47
C LEU A 351 21.56 -9.90 4.09
N ARG A 352 20.30 -9.74 3.73
CA ARG A 352 19.50 -8.59 4.13
C ARG A 352 18.19 -9.01 4.77
N PHE A 353 17.85 -8.33 5.84
CA PHE A 353 16.54 -8.40 6.47
C PHE A 353 15.90 -7.02 6.45
N THR A 354 14.62 -6.97 6.07
CA THR A 354 13.83 -5.74 6.01
C THR A 354 12.52 -5.96 6.77
N GLY A 355 12.20 -5.06 7.68
CA GLY A 355 10.91 -4.97 8.34
C GLY A 355 10.20 -3.70 7.88
N GLU A 356 8.97 -3.81 7.41
CA GLU A 356 8.15 -2.70 6.97
C GLU A 356 6.89 -2.61 7.82
N TYR A 357 6.47 -1.41 8.14
CA TYR A 357 5.20 -1.12 8.78
C TYR A 357 4.36 -0.27 7.83
N HIS A 358 3.19 -0.76 7.50
CA HIS A 358 2.18 -0.06 6.74
C HIS A 358 1.14 0.50 7.71
N SER A 359 0.95 1.82 7.72
CA SER A 359 -0.11 2.44 8.52
C SER A 359 -1.48 2.15 7.91
N GLU A 360 -2.55 2.38 8.66
CA GLU A 360 -3.89 2.42 8.09
C GLU A 360 -3.93 3.43 6.93
N GLY A 361 -4.56 3.03 5.84
CA GLY A 361 -4.65 3.85 4.64
C GLY A 361 -5.60 3.25 3.61
N ARG A 362 -6.05 4.09 2.69
CA ARG A 362 -6.79 3.63 1.53
C ARG A 362 -5.81 3.12 0.49
N ASP A 363 -5.96 1.86 0.08
CA ASP A 363 -5.01 1.22 -0.82
C ASP A 363 -5.66 0.19 -1.75
N TYR A 364 -4.87 -0.23 -2.72
CA TYR A 364 -5.14 -1.35 -3.61
C TYR A 364 -4.95 -2.67 -2.83
N SER A 365 -6.05 -3.34 -2.57
CA SER A 365 -6.03 -4.65 -1.91
C SER A 365 -6.07 -5.79 -2.93
N GLU A 366 -5.92 -7.02 -2.45
CA GLU A 366 -6.07 -8.23 -3.27
C GLU A 366 -7.47 -8.38 -3.89
N LEU A 367 -8.45 -7.67 -3.34
CA LEU A 367 -9.82 -7.63 -3.84
C LEU A 367 -10.14 -6.41 -4.69
N PHE A 368 -9.15 -5.54 -4.96
CA PHE A 368 -9.34 -4.30 -5.70
C PHE A 368 -10.13 -4.47 -6.99
N ASP A 369 -9.66 -5.37 -7.85
CA ASP A 369 -10.29 -5.61 -9.13
C ASP A 369 -11.67 -6.26 -8.97
N ALA A 370 -11.79 -7.25 -8.10
CA ALA A 370 -13.03 -8.00 -7.92
C ALA A 370 -14.17 -7.15 -7.33
N LEU A 371 -13.87 -6.29 -6.36
CA LEU A 371 -14.86 -5.43 -5.75
C LEU A 371 -15.15 -4.15 -6.55
N GLY A 372 -14.13 -3.60 -7.22
CA GLY A 372 -14.29 -2.36 -7.97
C GLY A 372 -14.90 -2.53 -9.35
N SER A 373 -14.72 -3.69 -10.00
CA SER A 373 -15.26 -3.96 -11.34
C SER A 373 -16.66 -4.57 -11.35
N THR A 374 -17.22 -4.90 -10.18
CA THR A 374 -18.54 -5.54 -10.08
C THR A 374 -19.70 -4.57 -10.37
N ASP A 375 -20.78 -5.11 -10.90
CA ASP A 375 -22.04 -4.41 -11.10
C ASP A 375 -23.02 -4.56 -9.91
N ALA A 376 -22.56 -5.12 -8.78
CA ALA A 376 -23.38 -5.36 -7.60
C ALA A 376 -24.01 -4.07 -7.07
N GLY A 377 -25.33 -4.01 -7.05
CA GLY A 377 -26.09 -2.81 -6.63
C GLY A 377 -25.84 -2.44 -5.16
N SER A 378 -25.51 -3.41 -4.31
CA SER A 378 -25.19 -3.21 -2.90
C SER A 378 -23.86 -2.48 -2.67
N LEU A 379 -22.99 -2.39 -3.69
CA LEU A 379 -21.77 -1.59 -3.65
C LEU A 379 -21.97 -0.17 -4.20
N ARG A 380 -23.17 0.17 -4.66
CA ARG A 380 -23.56 1.54 -5.00
C ARG A 380 -23.95 2.28 -3.72
N GLN A 381 -23.43 3.47 -3.54
CA GLN A 381 -23.74 4.31 -2.40
C GLN A 381 -24.17 5.70 -2.86
N PRO A 382 -25.25 6.28 -2.31
CA PRO A 382 -25.57 7.67 -2.53
C PRO A 382 -24.44 8.57 -2.04
N GLN A 383 -24.18 9.65 -2.77
CA GLN A 383 -23.31 10.69 -2.27
C GLN A 383 -23.84 11.27 -0.96
N TRP A 384 -22.98 11.72 -0.06
CA TRP A 384 -23.40 12.33 1.20
C TRP A 384 -24.28 13.57 1.00
N SER A 385 -24.03 14.33 -0.09
CA SER A 385 -24.81 15.49 -0.51
C SER A 385 -26.22 15.15 -0.99
N ALA A 386 -26.52 13.89 -1.24
CA ALA A 386 -27.83 13.42 -1.68
C ALA A 386 -28.85 13.32 -0.55
N PHE A 387 -28.44 13.39 0.70
CA PHE A 387 -29.33 13.40 1.84
C PHE A 387 -30.00 14.77 1.97
N ARG A 388 -31.33 14.79 2.06
CA ARG A 388 -32.14 15.98 2.28
C ARG A 388 -33.13 15.80 3.42
N ALA A 389 -33.68 16.88 3.92
CA ALA A 389 -34.74 16.81 4.92
C ALA A 389 -35.93 15.99 4.39
N ASN A 390 -36.54 15.20 5.26
CA ASN A 390 -37.77 14.46 4.96
C ASN A 390 -38.98 15.32 5.34
N ASP A 391 -39.69 15.85 4.37
CA ASP A 391 -40.88 16.68 4.60
C ASP A 391 -42.01 15.90 5.28
N ALA A 392 -42.04 14.57 5.14
CA ALA A 392 -43.01 13.70 5.81
C ALA A 392 -42.61 13.34 7.25
N TYR A 393 -41.44 13.80 7.74
CA TYR A 393 -40.96 13.44 9.07
C TYR A 393 -41.92 13.91 10.18
N ASN A 394 -42.41 12.96 10.96
CA ASN A 394 -43.30 13.20 12.07
C ASN A 394 -43.15 12.08 13.12
N VAL A 395 -42.65 12.44 14.29
CA VAL A 395 -42.38 11.47 15.36
C VAL A 395 -43.64 10.75 15.82
N THR A 396 -44.78 11.46 15.86
CA THR A 396 -46.06 10.88 16.28
C THR A 396 -46.58 9.88 15.25
N ALA A 397 -46.51 10.24 13.96
CA ALA A 397 -46.90 9.35 12.87
C ALA A 397 -45.98 8.11 12.78
N CYS A 398 -44.70 8.28 13.02
CA CYS A 398 -43.74 7.16 13.10
C CYS A 398 -44.10 6.20 14.24
N ARG A 399 -44.41 6.70 15.41
CA ARG A 399 -44.83 5.86 16.57
C ARG A 399 -46.16 5.16 16.32
N SER A 400 -47.02 5.72 15.47
CA SER A 400 -48.28 5.08 15.07
C SER A 400 -48.13 4.10 13.90
N GLY A 401 -46.93 3.86 13.42
CA GLY A 401 -46.62 2.83 12.44
C GLY A 401 -46.45 3.31 11.01
N ASP A 402 -46.34 4.63 10.75
CA ASP A 402 -46.00 5.15 9.43
C ASP A 402 -44.49 5.16 9.20
N PRO A 403 -43.93 4.24 8.38
CA PRO A 403 -42.49 4.15 8.18
C PRO A 403 -41.90 5.34 7.41
N ARG A 404 -42.71 6.09 6.64
CA ARG A 404 -42.27 7.27 5.89
C ARG A 404 -41.95 8.44 6.80
N ALA A 405 -42.61 8.48 7.97
CA ALA A 405 -42.46 9.54 8.94
C ALA A 405 -41.28 9.31 9.91
N CYS A 406 -40.61 8.15 9.84
CA CYS A 406 -39.62 7.75 10.85
C CYS A 406 -38.22 8.32 10.62
N ALA A 407 -37.86 8.65 9.39
CA ALA A 407 -36.54 9.16 9.07
C ALA A 407 -36.57 10.67 8.89
N PRO A 408 -35.77 11.48 9.66
CA PRO A 408 -35.72 12.93 9.47
C PRO A 408 -35.03 13.37 8.19
N SER A 409 -34.28 12.48 7.53
CA SER A 409 -33.74 12.72 6.19
C SER A 409 -33.97 11.52 5.30
N VAL A 410 -34.08 11.76 4.02
CA VAL A 410 -34.23 10.78 2.96
C VAL A 410 -33.17 11.04 1.87
N ILE A 411 -32.92 10.01 1.07
CA ILE A 411 -32.05 10.14 -0.10
C ILE A 411 -32.90 10.68 -1.24
N ASP A 412 -32.41 11.70 -1.91
CA ASP A 412 -33.07 12.25 -3.10
C ASP A 412 -33.05 11.18 -4.20
N GLU A 413 -34.21 10.84 -4.78
CA GLU A 413 -34.34 9.83 -5.82
C GLU A 413 -33.57 10.21 -7.10
N GLY A 414 -33.42 11.51 -7.37
CA GLY A 414 -32.60 12.03 -8.46
C GLY A 414 -31.12 12.12 -8.16
N SER A 415 -30.71 11.71 -6.94
CA SER A 415 -29.32 11.83 -6.53
C SER A 415 -28.45 10.83 -7.24
N GLN A 416 -27.27 11.30 -7.57
CA GLN A 416 -26.22 10.45 -8.10
C GLN A 416 -25.73 9.47 -7.04
N ARG A 417 -25.34 8.29 -7.48
CA ARG A 417 -24.74 7.24 -6.66
C ARG A 417 -23.41 6.87 -7.28
N THR A 418 -22.41 6.63 -6.45
CA THR A 418 -21.11 6.17 -6.92
C THR A 418 -20.96 4.67 -6.70
N TYR A 419 -20.32 4.01 -7.62
CA TYR A 419 -19.88 2.64 -7.42
C TYR A 419 -18.64 2.62 -6.52
N PHE A 420 -18.35 1.47 -5.96
CA PHE A 420 -17.12 1.25 -5.22
C PHE A 420 -15.94 1.22 -6.18
N THR A 421 -14.88 1.98 -5.86
CA THR A 421 -13.68 2.08 -6.70
C THR A 421 -12.79 0.85 -6.65
N GLY A 422 -12.98 -0.02 -5.66
CA GLY A 422 -12.04 -1.09 -5.31
C GLY A 422 -10.98 -0.69 -4.30
N LEU A 423 -10.66 0.61 -4.18
CA LEU A 423 -9.76 1.11 -3.15
C LEU A 423 -10.39 0.93 -1.77
N SER A 424 -9.73 0.16 -0.93
CA SER A 424 -10.23 -0.21 0.39
C SER A 424 -9.47 0.51 1.49
N ASP A 425 -10.12 0.73 2.62
CA ASP A 425 -9.45 1.09 3.86
C ASP A 425 -8.78 -0.17 4.43
N VAL A 426 -7.46 -0.23 4.30
CA VAL A 426 -6.61 -1.35 4.70
C VAL A 426 -6.08 -1.09 6.11
N GLN A 427 -6.29 -2.05 7.01
CA GLN A 427 -5.80 -1.96 8.38
C GLN A 427 -4.27 -2.01 8.44
N PRO A 428 -3.65 -1.45 9.49
CA PRO A 428 -2.19 -1.48 9.64
C PRO A 428 -1.67 -2.91 9.70
N TYR A 429 -0.51 -3.15 9.07
CA TYR A 429 0.15 -4.45 9.14
C TYR A 429 1.67 -4.33 9.02
N GLY A 430 2.36 -5.37 9.46
CA GLY A 430 3.80 -5.53 9.31
C GLY A 430 4.14 -6.46 8.15
N SER A 431 5.24 -6.18 7.48
CA SER A 431 5.81 -6.98 6.41
C SER A 431 7.28 -7.27 6.71
N TYR A 432 7.73 -8.51 6.51
CA TYR A 432 9.08 -8.94 6.82
C TYR A 432 9.68 -9.62 5.60
N ARG A 433 10.84 -9.14 5.14
CA ARG A 433 11.54 -9.71 3.99
C ARG A 433 12.95 -10.11 4.35
N GLY A 434 13.31 -11.36 4.07
CA GLY A 434 14.68 -11.85 4.03
C GLY A 434 15.14 -11.98 2.59
N SER A 435 16.36 -11.54 2.27
CA SER A 435 16.94 -11.72 0.94
C SER A 435 18.42 -12.08 1.01
N ALA A 436 18.87 -12.81 0.01
CA ALA A 436 20.26 -13.16 -0.19
C ALA A 436 20.65 -12.87 -1.63
N SER A 437 21.80 -12.25 -1.84
CA SER A 437 22.31 -11.98 -3.17
C SER A 437 23.83 -12.15 -3.27
N VAL A 438 24.27 -12.34 -4.51
CA VAL A 438 25.67 -12.42 -4.89
C VAL A 438 25.93 -11.34 -5.92
N THR A 439 26.89 -10.49 -5.65
CA THR A 439 27.40 -9.49 -6.58
C THR A 439 28.78 -9.89 -7.05
N TRP A 440 28.95 -9.97 -8.35
CA TRP A 440 30.22 -10.21 -9.02
C TRP A 440 30.65 -8.97 -9.78
N ARG A 441 31.72 -8.32 -9.33
CA ARG A 441 32.40 -7.27 -10.09
C ARG A 441 33.34 -7.96 -11.06
N ALA A 442 33.00 -7.93 -12.34
CA ALA A 442 33.72 -8.64 -13.40
C ALA A 442 34.93 -7.85 -13.91
N ALA A 443 34.86 -6.52 -13.87
CA ALA A 443 35.88 -5.58 -14.29
C ALA A 443 35.68 -4.24 -13.57
N GLU A 444 36.54 -3.27 -13.81
CA GLU A 444 36.47 -1.92 -13.23
C GLU A 444 35.10 -1.27 -13.45
N LEU A 445 34.56 -1.40 -14.64
CA LEU A 445 33.36 -0.69 -15.08
C LEU A 445 32.09 -1.53 -15.07
N VAL A 446 32.14 -2.81 -14.66
CA VAL A 446 30.97 -3.72 -14.80
C VAL A 446 30.80 -4.61 -13.58
N LYS A 447 29.58 -4.62 -13.02
CA LYS A 447 29.17 -5.55 -11.99
C LYS A 447 27.82 -6.19 -12.31
N PHE A 448 27.64 -7.44 -11.84
CA PHE A 448 26.40 -8.21 -11.96
C PHE A 448 25.95 -8.68 -10.58
N GLN A 449 24.65 -8.67 -10.35
CA GLN A 449 24.06 -9.19 -9.13
C GLN A 449 22.97 -10.20 -9.47
N LEU A 450 22.88 -11.25 -8.67
CA LEU A 450 21.81 -12.25 -8.68
C LEU A 450 21.34 -12.46 -7.25
N GLY A 451 20.04 -12.51 -7.01
CA GLY A 451 19.53 -12.72 -5.67
C GLY A 451 18.12 -13.29 -5.63
N VAL A 452 17.77 -13.73 -4.44
CA VAL A 452 16.47 -14.28 -4.10
C VAL A 452 15.94 -13.58 -2.85
N GLY A 453 14.62 -13.44 -2.74
CA GLY A 453 13.96 -12.90 -1.57
C GLY A 453 12.72 -13.70 -1.20
N PHE A 454 12.39 -13.64 0.07
CA PHE A 454 11.15 -14.14 0.62
C PHE A 454 10.56 -13.06 1.53
N ARG A 455 9.30 -12.71 1.29
CA ARG A 455 8.54 -11.73 2.06
C ARG A 455 7.32 -12.39 2.66
N HIS A 456 7.05 -12.04 3.90
CA HIS A 456 5.85 -12.44 4.64
C HIS A 456 5.13 -11.18 5.12
N ASP A 457 3.86 -11.00 4.70
CA ASP A 457 3.01 -9.93 5.17
C ASP A 457 2.02 -10.49 6.20
N GLN A 458 1.87 -9.79 7.32
CA GLN A 458 0.91 -10.16 8.35
C GLN A 458 -0.52 -10.02 7.86
N GLY A 459 -1.39 -10.88 8.38
CA GLY A 459 -2.83 -10.80 8.09
C GLY A 459 -3.43 -9.47 8.53
N HIS A 460 -4.30 -8.90 7.68
CA HIS A 460 -4.91 -7.60 7.92
C HIS A 460 -6.33 -7.53 7.35
N GLY A 461 -7.14 -6.61 7.88
CA GLY A 461 -8.49 -6.37 7.42
C GLY A 461 -8.53 -5.47 6.18
N ILE A 462 -9.49 -5.75 5.31
CA ILE A 462 -9.86 -4.92 4.16
C ILE A 462 -11.25 -4.36 4.41
N GLY A 463 -11.44 -3.04 4.19
CA GLY A 463 -12.73 -2.40 4.36
C GLY A 463 -13.00 -1.97 5.79
N GLY A 464 -12.03 -1.30 6.43
CA GLY A 464 -12.16 -0.70 7.76
C GLY A 464 -13.04 0.54 7.83
N ASP A 465 -13.57 1.02 6.71
CA ASP A 465 -14.39 2.24 6.63
C ASP A 465 -15.52 2.27 7.65
N GLN A 466 -15.67 3.41 8.31
CA GLN A 466 -16.74 3.68 9.28
C GLN A 466 -17.90 4.41 8.59
N PRO A 467 -19.15 4.19 9.02
CA PRO A 467 -20.30 4.78 8.36
C PRO A 467 -20.37 6.31 8.48
N CYS A 468 -19.81 6.87 9.53
CA CYS A 468 -19.91 8.29 9.84
C CYS A 468 -18.57 8.90 10.22
N ASN A 469 -18.28 10.08 9.67
CA ASN A 469 -17.12 10.87 10.09
C ASN A 469 -17.56 11.92 11.14
N SER A 470 -17.14 11.74 12.37
CA SER A 470 -17.50 12.62 13.50
C SER A 470 -16.82 14.00 13.46
N GLN A 471 -15.78 14.16 12.64
CA GLN A 471 -15.10 15.45 12.45
C GLN A 471 -15.96 16.42 11.63
N TYR A 472 -16.84 15.89 10.77
CA TYR A 472 -17.78 16.67 9.98
C TYR A 472 -19.19 16.52 10.56
N LYS A 473 -19.77 17.62 11.01
CA LYS A 473 -21.11 17.68 11.60
C LYS A 473 -21.95 18.68 10.82
N ASP A 474 -22.48 18.25 9.68
CA ASP A 474 -23.35 19.05 8.84
C ASP A 474 -24.75 19.19 9.46
N SER A 475 -25.68 19.79 8.71
CA SER A 475 -27.07 19.96 9.15
C SER A 475 -27.78 18.60 9.30
N ILE A 476 -28.85 18.57 10.08
CA ILE A 476 -29.70 17.39 10.25
C ILE A 476 -30.23 16.85 8.91
N ALA A 477 -30.44 17.72 7.93
CA ALA A 477 -30.93 17.37 6.60
C ALA A 477 -29.93 16.52 5.80
N THR A 478 -28.63 16.75 5.99
CA THR A 478 -27.55 16.05 5.29
C THR A 478 -26.90 14.95 6.11
N ALA A 479 -27.21 14.85 7.41
CA ALA A 479 -26.61 13.87 8.29
C ALA A 479 -26.98 12.40 7.99
N GLY A 480 -28.07 12.15 7.26
CA GLY A 480 -28.51 10.80 6.93
C GLY A 480 -28.59 9.89 8.16
N PRO A 481 -27.89 8.76 8.16
CA PRO A 481 -27.83 7.83 9.30
C PRO A 481 -26.94 8.34 10.45
N CYS A 482 -26.15 9.41 10.25
CA CYS A 482 -25.15 9.90 11.20
C CYS A 482 -25.76 10.90 12.20
N ARG A 483 -26.78 10.46 12.89
CA ARG A 483 -27.49 11.21 13.93
C ARG A 483 -27.97 10.30 15.05
N ARG A 484 -28.17 10.87 16.23
CA ARG A 484 -28.74 10.20 17.40
C ARG A 484 -30.03 10.89 17.82
N GLN A 485 -31.08 10.13 18.08
CA GLN A 485 -32.30 10.65 18.70
C GLN A 485 -32.04 10.87 20.17
N ASN A 486 -32.46 12.03 20.69
CA ASN A 486 -32.44 12.38 22.10
C ASN A 486 -33.76 11.95 22.78
N ASP A 487 -33.77 11.95 24.10
CA ASP A 487 -34.94 11.54 24.88
C ASP A 487 -36.17 12.45 24.68
N ASP A 488 -35.96 13.69 24.29
CA ASP A 488 -36.99 14.67 23.94
C ASP A 488 -37.55 14.52 22.52
N GLY A 489 -37.05 13.55 21.77
CA GLY A 489 -37.41 13.30 20.38
C GLY A 489 -36.66 14.15 19.36
N SER A 490 -35.84 15.08 19.80
CA SER A 490 -34.92 15.83 18.91
C SER A 490 -33.77 14.96 18.41
N PHE A 491 -33.01 15.48 17.45
CA PHE A 491 -31.85 14.76 16.89
C PHE A 491 -30.56 15.57 17.05
N THR A 492 -29.51 14.88 17.43
CA THR A 492 -28.15 15.42 17.43
C THR A 492 -27.39 14.82 16.26
N VAL A 493 -26.76 15.69 15.45
CA VAL A 493 -25.86 15.26 14.37
C VAL A 493 -24.58 14.69 14.98
N THR A 494 -24.30 13.43 14.71
CA THR A 494 -23.10 12.73 15.21
C THR A 494 -21.94 12.75 14.24
N GLY A 495 -22.19 13.11 13.00
CA GLY A 495 -21.19 13.18 11.94
C GLY A 495 -21.84 13.30 10.57
N SER A 496 -21.02 13.30 9.52
CA SER A 496 -21.48 13.20 8.13
C SER A 496 -21.28 11.79 7.58
N PRO A 497 -22.16 11.30 6.69
CA PRO A 497 -22.02 10.00 6.05
C PRO A 497 -20.69 9.87 5.29
N ASN A 498 -20.02 8.74 5.47
CA ASN A 498 -18.80 8.42 4.75
C ASN A 498 -19.14 7.87 3.35
N PRO A 499 -18.75 8.54 2.26
CA PRO A 499 -19.07 8.11 0.90
C PRO A 499 -18.40 6.81 0.47
N ASN A 500 -17.35 6.39 1.16
CA ASN A 500 -16.69 5.11 0.91
C ASN A 500 -17.36 3.93 1.61
N TYR A 501 -18.14 4.18 2.65
CA TYR A 501 -18.75 3.11 3.42
C TYR A 501 -19.78 2.33 2.60
N ARG A 502 -19.60 1.03 2.56
CA ARG A 502 -20.50 0.07 1.94
C ARG A 502 -20.90 -0.98 2.99
N PRO A 503 -22.13 -0.97 3.51
CA PRO A 503 -22.54 -1.92 4.55
C PRO A 503 -22.24 -3.37 4.20
N THR A 504 -22.27 -3.70 2.93
CA THR A 504 -22.07 -5.04 2.40
C THR A 504 -20.65 -5.57 2.60
N ILE A 505 -19.66 -4.68 2.70
CA ILE A 505 -18.23 -5.04 2.83
C ILE A 505 -17.55 -4.38 4.03
N ASN A 506 -18.15 -3.34 4.63
CA ASN A 506 -17.54 -2.61 5.74
C ASN A 506 -18.23 -2.86 7.09
N ALA A 507 -19.50 -3.34 7.10
CA ALA A 507 -20.18 -3.64 8.35
C ALA A 507 -19.51 -4.82 9.06
N VAL A 508 -19.47 -4.74 10.40
CA VAL A 508 -19.02 -5.85 11.25
C VAL A 508 -19.80 -7.13 10.89
N GLY A 509 -19.10 -8.23 10.71
CA GLY A 509 -19.65 -9.50 10.24
C GLY A 509 -19.77 -9.62 8.71
N ARG A 510 -19.21 -8.66 7.94
CA ARG A 510 -19.19 -8.69 6.46
C ARG A 510 -17.84 -8.28 5.86
N ARG A 511 -16.88 -7.89 6.70
CA ARG A 511 -15.56 -7.39 6.28
C ARG A 511 -14.72 -8.53 5.72
N PHE A 512 -13.85 -8.15 4.78
CA PHE A 512 -12.86 -9.07 4.23
C PHE A 512 -11.53 -8.95 4.98
N TYR A 513 -10.76 -10.03 4.94
CA TYR A 513 -9.43 -10.13 5.51
C TYR A 513 -8.50 -10.84 4.53
N VAL A 514 -7.30 -10.32 4.38
CA VAL A 514 -6.18 -11.07 3.85
C VAL A 514 -5.59 -11.84 5.01
N ASN A 515 -5.56 -13.16 4.92
CA ASN A 515 -4.73 -13.95 5.83
C ASN A 515 -3.26 -13.71 5.42
N ASP A 516 -2.33 -14.11 6.26
CA ASP A 516 -0.90 -13.93 5.95
C ASP A 516 -0.58 -14.20 4.49
N SER A 517 0.16 -13.29 3.85
CA SER A 517 0.61 -13.49 2.48
C SER A 517 2.10 -13.77 2.40
N ASN A 518 2.49 -14.53 1.39
CA ASN A 518 3.88 -14.86 1.14
C ASN A 518 4.25 -14.49 -0.29
N THR A 519 5.39 -13.83 -0.44
CA THR A 519 5.96 -13.49 -1.74
C THR A 519 7.35 -14.08 -1.85
N PHE A 520 7.61 -14.75 -2.96
CA PHE A 520 8.94 -15.18 -3.35
C PHE A 520 9.39 -14.36 -4.54
N ASP A 521 10.60 -13.80 -4.51
CA ASP A 521 11.17 -13.02 -5.59
C ASP A 521 12.56 -13.53 -6.00
N LEU A 522 12.80 -13.43 -7.30
CA LEU A 522 14.09 -13.66 -7.93
C LEU A 522 14.48 -12.37 -8.68
N PHE A 523 15.70 -11.90 -8.49
CA PHE A 523 16.18 -10.70 -9.18
C PHE A 523 17.60 -10.87 -9.71
N ALA A 524 17.85 -10.20 -10.83
CA ALA A 524 19.16 -10.10 -11.44
C ALA A 524 19.38 -8.67 -11.93
N SER A 525 20.59 -8.14 -11.77
CA SER A 525 20.92 -6.80 -12.27
C SER A 525 22.33 -6.72 -12.82
N GLY A 526 22.55 -5.74 -13.70
CA GLY A 526 23.83 -5.34 -14.21
C GLY A 526 24.02 -3.84 -14.01
N THR A 527 25.22 -3.41 -13.67
CA THR A 527 25.60 -2.00 -13.54
C THR A 527 26.83 -1.74 -14.37
N PHE A 528 26.78 -0.69 -15.18
CA PHE A 528 27.91 -0.10 -15.88
C PHE A 528 28.31 1.19 -15.15
N MET A 529 29.58 1.34 -14.93
CA MET A 529 30.19 2.46 -14.20
C MET A 529 31.14 3.19 -15.15
N PHE A 530 31.07 4.50 -15.22
CA PHE A 530 31.86 5.33 -16.13
C PHE A 530 32.49 6.50 -15.38
#